data_59d62aab50179a945aeec42d22d76673
#
_entry.id   59d62aab50179a945aeec42d22d76673
#
_cell.length_a   1.000
_cell.length_b   1.000
_cell.length_c   1.000
_cell.angle_alpha   90.00
_cell.angle_beta   90.00
_cell.angle_gamma   90.00
#
_symmetry.space_group_name_H-M   'P 1'
#
loop_
_entity.id
_entity.type
_entity.pdbx_description
1 polymer ?
#
loop_
_entity_poly.entity_id
_entity_poly.type
_entity_poly.pdbx_seq_one_letter_code
_entity_poly.pdbx_strand_id
1 'polypeptide(L)'
;MNCNHDIPISAACIIKELELRGWEFTQGQNLEMDNWQHILFTVVPELKTMCGFQQNNPYHVYDVWQHTAAALRAAGDDPVVALTILFHDIGKPECYTEDEDGRGHFYGHGPVSARITNQVMKRLKFDEETIDTVVELVRYHDSDLHEKRRSIRTWLDRLGEKQFRRLLEVRRCDVSGQNPACLAERLARIYRLEALLDEVVEQTGQFHIKDLDINGSDLIQIGYTPGSSIGSTLSKLADQVVEGVMENKRDILLREAGRWLIRE
;
A
#
# COMPACT_ATOMS: atom_id res chain seq x y z
N MET A 1 -15.67 -29.28 -9.68
CA MET A 1 -14.42 -28.49 -9.65
C MET A 1 -13.80 -28.73 -8.29
N ASN A 2 -12.67 -29.46 -8.23
CA ASN A 2 -11.98 -29.74 -6.97
C ASN A 2 -11.36 -28.42 -6.48
N CYS A 3 -12.02 -27.76 -5.53
CA CYS A 3 -11.38 -26.73 -4.75
C CYS A 3 -10.28 -27.40 -3.93
N ASN A 4 -9.04 -27.07 -4.17
CA ASN A 4 -7.92 -27.50 -3.34
C ASN A 4 -8.20 -27.07 -1.90
N HIS A 5 -8.24 -28.05 -1.02
CA HIS A 5 -8.71 -27.91 0.36
C HIS A 5 -7.62 -27.45 1.34
N ASP A 6 -6.51 -26.91 0.85
CA ASP A 6 -5.39 -26.50 1.68
C ASP A 6 -5.59 -25.09 2.29
N ILE A 7 -5.19 -24.94 3.54
CA ILE A 7 -5.15 -23.64 4.22
C ILE A 7 -4.21 -22.73 3.40
N PRO A 8 -4.64 -21.52 3.01
CA PRO A 8 -3.76 -20.57 2.37
C PRO A 8 -2.53 -20.28 3.25
N ILE A 9 -1.34 -20.19 2.66
CA ILE A 9 -0.08 -19.92 3.39
C ILE A 9 -0.24 -18.69 4.28
N SER A 10 -0.87 -17.64 3.77
CA SER A 10 -1.15 -16.41 4.51
C SER A 10 -2.08 -16.62 5.71
N ALA A 11 -3.12 -17.45 5.58
CA ALA A 11 -4.01 -17.77 6.70
C ALA A 11 -3.27 -18.58 7.77
N ALA A 12 -2.41 -19.51 7.37
CA ALA A 12 -1.55 -20.25 8.30
C ALA A 12 -0.57 -19.30 9.03
N CYS A 13 -0.01 -18.31 8.34
CA CYS A 13 0.82 -17.26 8.94
C CYS A 13 0.05 -16.46 9.99
N ILE A 14 -1.18 -16.04 9.70
CA ILE A 14 -2.01 -15.29 10.65
C ILE A 14 -2.30 -16.16 11.89
N ILE A 15 -2.68 -17.40 11.72
CA ILE A 15 -2.95 -18.34 12.83
C ILE A 15 -1.70 -18.49 13.70
N LYS A 16 -0.52 -18.70 13.09
CA LYS A 16 0.75 -18.78 13.81
C LYS A 16 1.08 -17.51 14.60
N GLU A 17 0.84 -16.32 14.01
CA GLU A 17 1.01 -15.05 14.71
C GLU A 17 0.07 -14.92 15.93
N LEU A 18 -1.14 -15.44 15.83
CA LEU A 18 -2.09 -15.47 16.95
C LEU A 18 -1.64 -16.45 18.04
N GLU A 19 -1.14 -17.64 17.67
CA GLU A 19 -0.58 -18.62 18.60
C GLU A 19 0.60 -18.05 19.39
N LEU A 20 1.52 -17.34 18.73
CA LEU A 20 2.65 -16.68 19.37
C LEU A 20 2.23 -15.65 20.42
N ARG A 21 1.02 -15.14 20.32
CA ARG A 21 0.41 -14.17 21.28
C ARG A 21 -0.48 -14.82 22.32
N GLY A 22 -0.42 -16.14 22.44
CA GLY A 22 -1.13 -16.93 23.47
C GLY A 22 -2.59 -17.23 23.14
N TRP A 23 -2.97 -17.20 21.86
CA TRP A 23 -4.25 -17.72 21.42
C TRP A 23 -4.11 -19.22 21.20
N GLU A 24 -4.73 -20.01 22.09
CA GLU A 24 -4.72 -21.47 21.98
C GLU A 24 -5.87 -21.93 21.08
N PHE A 25 -5.51 -22.60 19.98
CA PHE A 25 -6.47 -23.30 19.13
C PHE A 25 -6.46 -24.77 19.54
N THR A 26 -7.55 -25.25 20.13
CA THR A 26 -7.65 -26.63 20.67
C THR A 26 -7.29 -27.67 19.60
N GLN A 27 -6.24 -28.47 19.89
CA GLN A 27 -5.86 -29.64 19.13
C GLN A 27 -7.00 -30.68 19.18
N GLY A 28 -7.87 -30.67 18.24
CA GLY A 28 -9.01 -31.59 18.16
C GLY A 28 -9.98 -31.20 17.07
N GLN A 29 -9.90 -30.01 16.61
CA GLN A 29 -10.56 -29.59 15.38
C GLN A 29 -9.56 -29.80 14.26
N ASN A 30 -9.74 -30.88 13.45
CA ASN A 30 -9.01 -31.02 12.21
C ASN A 30 -9.01 -29.67 11.49
N LEU A 31 -7.80 -29.16 11.17
CA LEU A 31 -7.61 -27.99 10.30
C LEU A 31 -7.99 -28.39 8.86
N GLU A 32 -9.15 -29.03 8.70
CA GLU A 32 -9.78 -29.18 7.41
C GLU A 32 -10.32 -27.81 6.98
N MET A 33 -10.34 -27.56 5.75
CA MET A 33 -10.54 -26.33 5.03
C MET A 33 -11.60 -25.36 5.52
N ASP A 34 -12.65 -25.86 6.15
CA ASP A 34 -13.73 -25.01 6.69
C ASP A 34 -13.37 -24.42 8.06
N ASN A 35 -12.24 -24.84 8.65
CA ASN A 35 -11.93 -24.54 10.04
C ASN A 35 -11.10 -23.25 10.24
N TRP A 36 -10.21 -22.87 9.31
CA TRP A 36 -9.41 -21.64 9.46
C TRP A 36 -10.28 -20.37 9.46
N GLN A 37 -11.35 -20.36 8.67
CA GLN A 37 -12.32 -19.26 8.68
C GLN A 37 -13.07 -19.21 10.02
N HIS A 38 -13.46 -20.36 10.56
CA HIS A 38 -14.11 -20.43 11.86
C HIS A 38 -13.19 -19.93 12.97
N ILE A 39 -11.91 -20.28 12.95
CA ILE A 39 -10.90 -19.76 13.87
C ILE A 39 -10.84 -18.24 13.79
N LEU A 40 -10.69 -17.69 12.57
CA LEU A 40 -10.62 -16.24 12.37
C LEU A 40 -11.90 -15.55 12.86
N PHE A 41 -13.08 -16.07 12.57
CA PHE A 41 -14.36 -15.51 13.02
C PHE A 41 -14.60 -15.62 14.52
N THR A 42 -13.95 -16.56 15.19
CA THR A 42 -13.99 -16.69 16.65
C THR A 42 -13.12 -15.62 17.31
N VAL A 43 -11.92 -15.43 16.77
CA VAL A 43 -10.92 -14.49 17.29
C VAL A 43 -11.23 -13.04 16.86
N VAL A 44 -11.74 -12.88 15.66
CA VAL A 44 -12.10 -11.59 15.05
C VAL A 44 -13.55 -11.61 14.58
N PRO A 45 -14.53 -11.51 15.50
CA PRO A 45 -15.94 -11.57 15.14
C PRO A 45 -16.39 -10.44 14.21
N GLU A 46 -15.65 -9.35 14.13
CA GLU A 46 -15.88 -8.22 13.23
C GLU A 46 -15.85 -8.65 11.75
N LEU A 47 -15.09 -9.69 11.40
CA LEU A 47 -15.04 -10.23 10.03
C LEU A 47 -16.41 -10.79 9.56
N LYS A 48 -17.28 -11.17 10.50
CA LYS A 48 -18.61 -11.72 10.15
C LYS A 48 -19.49 -10.72 9.41
N THR A 49 -19.28 -9.42 9.61
CA THR A 49 -20.03 -8.36 8.91
C THR A 49 -19.78 -8.36 7.40
N MET A 50 -18.66 -8.95 6.96
CA MET A 50 -18.27 -9.06 5.56
C MET A 50 -18.97 -10.22 4.85
N CYS A 51 -19.44 -11.23 5.60
CA CYS A 51 -20.08 -12.42 5.05
C CYS A 51 -21.45 -12.10 4.46
N GLY A 52 -21.65 -12.49 3.20
CA GLY A 52 -22.90 -12.22 2.46
C GLY A 52 -23.09 -10.75 2.07
N PHE A 53 -22.14 -9.87 2.39
CA PHE A 53 -22.25 -8.45 2.06
C PHE A 53 -21.89 -8.21 0.59
N GLN A 54 -22.93 -8.02 -0.24
CA GLN A 54 -22.79 -7.85 -1.69
C GLN A 54 -22.18 -6.49 -2.04
N GLN A 55 -21.29 -6.48 -3.02
CA GLN A 55 -20.56 -5.26 -3.40
C GLN A 55 -21.25 -4.47 -4.51
N ASN A 56 -22.15 -5.11 -5.28
CA ASN A 56 -22.98 -4.51 -6.33
C ASN A 56 -22.22 -3.61 -7.32
N ASN A 57 -21.01 -4.02 -7.73
CA ASN A 57 -20.22 -3.30 -8.72
C ASN A 57 -19.53 -4.26 -9.70
N PRO A 58 -19.16 -3.82 -10.92
CA PRO A 58 -18.63 -4.70 -11.97
C PRO A 58 -17.26 -5.29 -11.68
N TYR A 59 -16.53 -4.77 -10.71
CA TYR A 59 -15.17 -5.23 -10.36
C TYR A 59 -15.19 -6.42 -9.41
N HIS A 60 -16.31 -6.70 -8.74
CA HIS A 60 -16.43 -7.74 -7.74
C HIS A 60 -17.54 -8.73 -8.13
N VAL A 61 -17.18 -10.02 -8.15
CA VAL A 61 -18.11 -11.15 -8.38
C VAL A 61 -18.42 -11.91 -7.09
N TYR A 62 -17.77 -11.51 -6.01
CA TYR A 62 -17.85 -12.11 -4.68
C TYR A 62 -18.43 -11.11 -3.66
N ASP A 63 -19.01 -11.62 -2.56
CA ASP A 63 -19.22 -10.81 -1.37
C ASP A 63 -17.88 -10.36 -0.77
N VAL A 64 -17.92 -9.44 0.20
CA VAL A 64 -16.66 -8.86 0.77
C VAL A 64 -15.80 -9.93 1.42
N TRP A 65 -16.38 -10.92 2.11
CA TRP A 65 -15.61 -11.99 2.73
C TRP A 65 -15.02 -12.96 1.69
N GLN A 66 -15.79 -13.39 0.73
CA GLN A 66 -15.33 -14.28 -0.34
C GLN A 66 -14.20 -13.64 -1.13
N HIS A 67 -14.31 -12.34 -1.42
CA HIS A 67 -13.23 -11.55 -2.02
C HIS A 67 -11.97 -11.57 -1.16
N THR A 68 -12.09 -11.25 0.14
CA THR A 68 -10.97 -11.27 1.08
C THR A 68 -10.31 -12.65 1.16
N ALA A 69 -11.11 -13.73 1.22
CA ALA A 69 -10.60 -15.09 1.23
C ALA A 69 -9.87 -15.46 -0.08
N ALA A 70 -10.34 -14.95 -1.23
CA ALA A 70 -9.67 -15.14 -2.52
C ALA A 70 -8.35 -14.35 -2.57
N ALA A 71 -8.32 -13.11 -2.08
CA ALA A 71 -7.11 -12.30 -1.98
C ALA A 71 -6.06 -12.92 -1.04
N LEU A 72 -6.49 -13.49 0.09
CA LEU A 72 -5.61 -14.23 1.01
C LEU A 72 -4.93 -15.43 0.32
N ARG A 73 -5.62 -16.14 -0.58
CA ARG A 73 -5.00 -17.24 -1.33
C ARG A 73 -3.89 -16.79 -2.27
N ALA A 74 -3.93 -15.54 -2.71
CA ALA A 74 -2.90 -14.95 -3.55
C ALA A 74 -1.72 -14.36 -2.76
N ALA A 75 -1.88 -14.14 -1.45
CA ALA A 75 -0.83 -13.61 -0.58
C ALA A 75 0.20 -14.69 -0.25
N GLY A 76 1.48 -14.25 -0.16
CA GLY A 76 2.60 -15.07 0.28
C GLY A 76 2.66 -15.24 1.80
N ASP A 77 3.87 -15.39 2.32
CA ASP A 77 4.20 -15.69 3.71
C ASP A 77 4.61 -14.45 4.55
N ASP A 78 4.55 -13.23 3.98
CA ASP A 78 4.75 -12.00 4.78
C ASP A 78 3.51 -11.78 5.68
N PRO A 79 3.64 -11.91 7.02
CA PRO A 79 2.51 -11.80 7.93
C PRO A 79 1.88 -10.41 7.92
N VAL A 80 2.65 -9.36 7.61
CA VAL A 80 2.14 -7.99 7.50
C VAL A 80 1.22 -7.87 6.29
N VAL A 81 1.60 -8.44 5.14
CA VAL A 81 0.76 -8.47 3.94
C VAL A 81 -0.50 -9.29 4.20
N ALA A 82 -0.35 -10.48 4.80
CA ALA A 82 -1.48 -11.36 5.13
C ALA A 82 -2.50 -10.69 6.06
N LEU A 83 -2.03 -10.04 7.15
CA LEU A 83 -2.88 -9.28 8.07
C LEU A 83 -3.54 -8.08 7.37
N THR A 84 -2.78 -7.39 6.51
CA THR A 84 -3.34 -6.26 5.74
C THR A 84 -4.47 -6.74 4.84
N ILE A 85 -4.29 -7.84 4.11
CA ILE A 85 -5.34 -8.43 3.26
C ILE A 85 -6.53 -8.91 4.08
N LEU A 86 -6.32 -9.49 5.27
CA LEU A 86 -7.42 -9.89 6.14
C LEU A 86 -8.34 -8.70 6.49
N PHE A 87 -7.75 -7.53 6.69
CA PHE A 87 -8.47 -6.36 7.23
C PHE A 87 -8.77 -5.26 6.20
N HIS A 88 -8.23 -5.31 4.96
CA HIS A 88 -8.30 -4.18 4.03
C HIS A 88 -9.72 -3.67 3.79
N ASP A 89 -10.67 -4.58 3.69
CA ASP A 89 -12.06 -4.32 3.33
C ASP A 89 -13.05 -4.43 4.50
N ILE A 90 -12.59 -4.62 5.73
CA ILE A 90 -13.46 -4.82 6.90
C ILE A 90 -14.38 -3.63 7.19
N GLY A 91 -14.03 -2.45 6.72
CA GLY A 91 -14.82 -1.22 6.85
C GLY A 91 -15.87 -1.03 5.75
N LYS A 92 -15.88 -1.84 4.68
CA LYS A 92 -16.83 -1.69 3.57
C LYS A 92 -18.29 -1.69 4.00
N PRO A 93 -18.75 -2.60 4.91
CA PRO A 93 -20.14 -2.59 5.36
C PRO A 93 -20.58 -1.28 6.03
N GLU A 94 -19.66 -0.57 6.72
CA GLU A 94 -19.95 0.73 7.35
C GLU A 94 -19.99 1.90 6.33
N CYS A 95 -19.40 1.72 5.14
CA CYS A 95 -19.22 2.77 4.13
C CYS A 95 -20.11 2.59 2.90
N TYR A 96 -20.97 1.58 2.89
CA TYR A 96 -21.78 1.27 1.72
C TYR A 96 -22.78 2.38 1.40
N THR A 97 -22.78 2.80 0.16
CA THR A 97 -23.80 3.65 -0.45
C THR A 97 -24.16 3.09 -1.82
N GLU A 98 -25.35 3.41 -2.31
CA GLU A 98 -25.82 2.98 -3.61
C GLU A 98 -26.25 4.19 -4.43
N ASP A 99 -25.89 4.21 -5.71
CA ASP A 99 -26.36 5.25 -6.63
C ASP A 99 -27.74 4.91 -7.21
N GLU A 100 -28.29 5.81 -8.03
CA GLU A 100 -29.61 5.66 -8.65
C GLU A 100 -29.70 4.44 -9.58
N ASP A 101 -28.57 3.95 -10.09
CA ASP A 101 -28.47 2.77 -10.95
C ASP A 101 -28.31 1.46 -10.16
N GLY A 102 -28.35 1.51 -8.82
CA GLY A 102 -28.16 0.36 -7.94
C GLY A 102 -26.71 -0.11 -7.81
N ARG A 103 -25.74 0.74 -8.20
CA ARG A 103 -24.32 0.44 -8.08
C ARG A 103 -23.81 0.78 -6.69
N GLY A 104 -23.12 -0.17 -6.07
CA GLY A 104 -22.52 -0.03 -4.75
C GLY A 104 -21.19 0.76 -4.77
N HIS A 105 -21.04 1.65 -3.78
CA HIS A 105 -19.84 2.46 -3.54
C HIS A 105 -19.41 2.33 -2.08
N PHE A 106 -18.10 2.45 -1.83
CA PHE A 106 -17.48 2.28 -0.51
C PHE A 106 -16.51 3.42 -0.18
N TYR A 107 -16.90 4.66 -0.47
CA TYR A 107 -16.04 5.81 -0.27
C TYR A 107 -15.56 5.93 1.18
N GLY A 108 -14.24 6.05 1.36
CA GLY A 108 -13.63 6.20 2.68
C GLY A 108 -13.51 4.90 3.49
N HIS A 109 -13.74 3.73 2.91
CA HIS A 109 -13.59 2.46 3.64
C HIS A 109 -12.17 2.20 4.14
N GLY A 110 -11.13 2.65 3.44
CA GLY A 110 -9.73 2.47 3.88
C GLY A 110 -9.46 3.05 5.29
N PRO A 111 -9.76 4.34 5.57
CA PRO A 111 -9.69 4.90 6.92
C PRO A 111 -10.56 4.19 7.96
N VAL A 112 -11.75 3.74 7.59
CA VAL A 112 -12.65 2.99 8.50
C VAL A 112 -12.08 1.60 8.78
N SER A 113 -11.62 0.89 7.75
CA SER A 113 -10.91 -0.39 7.91
C SER A 113 -9.68 -0.24 8.82
N ALA A 114 -8.87 0.79 8.62
CA ALA A 114 -7.70 1.06 9.45
C ALA A 114 -8.05 1.30 10.93
N ARG A 115 -9.15 2.00 11.22
CA ARG A 115 -9.66 2.20 12.58
C ARG A 115 -10.07 0.86 13.23
N ILE A 116 -10.83 0.04 12.52
CA ILE A 116 -11.25 -1.28 13.00
C ILE A 116 -10.02 -2.17 13.22
N THR A 117 -9.09 -2.21 12.26
CA THR A 117 -7.84 -2.97 12.33
C THR A 117 -7.04 -2.62 13.59
N ASN A 118 -6.83 -1.33 13.86
CA ASN A 118 -6.12 -0.87 15.07
C ASN A 118 -6.78 -1.41 16.35
N GLN A 119 -8.11 -1.31 16.46
CA GLN A 119 -8.84 -1.80 17.63
C GLN A 119 -8.69 -3.31 17.80
N VAL A 120 -8.87 -4.07 16.72
CA VAL A 120 -8.75 -5.52 16.71
C VAL A 120 -7.34 -5.97 17.06
N MET A 121 -6.31 -5.43 16.41
CA MET A 121 -4.93 -5.84 16.62
C MET A 121 -4.44 -5.50 18.03
N LYS A 122 -4.87 -4.37 18.63
CA LYS A 122 -4.61 -4.06 20.04
C LYS A 122 -5.27 -5.07 20.98
N ARG A 123 -6.52 -5.44 20.72
CA ARG A 123 -7.22 -6.50 21.48
C ARG A 123 -6.50 -7.85 21.38
N LEU A 124 -5.93 -8.14 20.21
CA LEU A 124 -5.17 -9.36 19.93
C LEU A 124 -3.72 -9.30 20.43
N LYS A 125 -3.30 -8.20 21.09
CA LYS A 125 -1.99 -7.99 21.69
C LYS A 125 -0.82 -8.03 20.70
N PHE A 126 -1.03 -7.55 19.48
CA PHE A 126 0.07 -7.26 18.58
C PHE A 126 0.93 -6.12 19.15
N ASP A 127 2.23 -6.11 18.82
CA ASP A 127 3.10 -4.99 19.15
C ASP A 127 2.76 -3.75 18.32
N GLU A 128 3.07 -2.56 18.85
CA GLU A 128 2.71 -1.28 18.21
C GLU A 128 3.35 -1.12 16.84
N GLU A 129 4.58 -1.61 16.63
CA GLU A 129 5.25 -1.52 15.32
C GLU A 129 4.49 -2.31 14.25
N THR A 130 4.07 -3.54 14.57
CA THR A 130 3.25 -4.37 13.68
C THR A 130 1.88 -3.72 13.44
N ILE A 131 1.25 -3.19 14.48
CA ILE A 131 -0.04 -2.50 14.37
C ILE A 131 0.07 -1.30 13.42
N ASP A 132 1.03 -0.40 13.66
CA ASP A 132 1.21 0.81 12.86
C ASP A 132 1.47 0.45 11.38
N THR A 133 2.32 -0.55 11.15
CA THR A 133 2.66 -1.04 9.80
C THR A 133 1.43 -1.57 9.05
N VAL A 134 0.63 -2.43 9.68
CA VAL A 134 -0.57 -3.00 9.07
C VAL A 134 -1.66 -1.95 8.88
N VAL A 135 -1.92 -1.12 9.89
CA VAL A 135 -2.92 -0.06 9.86
C VAL A 135 -2.64 0.96 8.76
N GLU A 136 -1.37 1.30 8.54
CA GLU A 136 -0.96 2.20 7.46
C GLU A 136 -1.24 1.58 6.09
N LEU A 137 -0.89 0.31 5.87
CA LEU A 137 -1.18 -0.40 4.62
C LEU A 137 -2.69 -0.53 4.38
N VAL A 138 -3.46 -0.89 5.39
CA VAL A 138 -4.93 -0.95 5.32
C VAL A 138 -5.51 0.42 4.96
N ARG A 139 -4.99 1.50 5.54
CA ARG A 139 -5.45 2.86 5.23
C ARG A 139 -5.26 3.23 3.76
N TYR A 140 -4.15 2.80 3.15
CA TYR A 140 -3.74 3.24 1.82
C TYR A 140 -3.93 2.20 0.73
N HIS A 141 -4.48 1.00 1.04
CA HIS A 141 -4.60 -0.09 0.08
C HIS A 141 -5.35 0.29 -1.21
N ASP A 142 -6.37 1.15 -1.11
CA ASP A 142 -7.20 1.62 -2.25
C ASP A 142 -6.84 3.04 -2.72
N SER A 143 -5.70 3.60 -2.28
CA SER A 143 -5.28 4.94 -2.69
C SER A 143 -4.94 5.01 -4.18
N ASP A 144 -5.19 6.14 -4.84
CA ASP A 144 -4.85 6.28 -6.26
C ASP A 144 -3.33 6.42 -6.46
N LEU A 145 -2.74 5.39 -7.05
CA LEU A 145 -1.33 5.35 -7.45
C LEU A 145 -1.22 5.70 -8.93
N HIS A 146 -0.67 6.86 -9.25
CA HIS A 146 -0.44 7.24 -10.64
C HIS A 146 0.88 6.66 -11.16
N GLU A 147 0.89 6.20 -12.42
CA GLU A 147 2.07 5.72 -13.16
C GLU A 147 2.97 6.90 -13.58
N LYS A 148 3.45 7.67 -12.59
CA LYS A 148 4.32 8.84 -12.76
C LYS A 148 5.42 8.83 -11.71
N ARG A 149 6.66 9.13 -12.10
CA ARG A 149 7.83 9.19 -11.19
C ARG A 149 7.58 10.06 -9.95
N ARG A 150 6.95 11.23 -10.13
CA ARG A 150 6.57 12.11 -9.02
C ARG A 150 5.62 11.44 -8.02
N SER A 151 4.64 10.67 -8.51
CA SER A 151 3.71 9.93 -7.64
C SER A 151 4.47 8.85 -6.84
N ILE A 152 5.34 8.10 -7.51
CA ILE A 152 6.18 7.07 -6.86
C ILE A 152 7.05 7.68 -5.76
N ARG A 153 7.69 8.84 -6.01
CA ARG A 153 8.49 9.53 -4.99
C ARG A 153 7.66 9.98 -3.81
N THR A 154 6.50 10.59 -4.06
CA THR A 154 5.59 11.00 -2.97
C THR A 154 5.22 9.83 -2.07
N TRP A 155 5.01 8.64 -2.64
CA TRP A 155 4.72 7.44 -1.88
C TRP A 155 5.96 6.85 -1.20
N LEU A 156 7.13 6.91 -1.83
CA LEU A 156 8.42 6.55 -1.19
C LEU A 156 8.73 7.43 0.01
N ASP A 157 8.52 8.74 -0.10
CA ASP A 157 8.72 9.69 1.01
C ASP A 157 7.75 9.43 2.16
N ARG A 158 6.53 9.02 1.85
CA ARG A 158 5.47 8.74 2.84
C ARG A 158 5.67 7.42 3.57
N LEU A 159 5.95 6.35 2.85
CA LEU A 159 5.93 4.97 3.35
C LEU A 159 7.33 4.38 3.53
N GLY A 160 8.33 4.91 2.85
CA GLY A 160 9.59 4.23 2.62
C GLY A 160 9.47 3.07 1.62
N GLU A 161 10.60 2.60 1.11
CA GLU A 161 10.62 1.59 0.04
C GLU A 161 9.98 0.27 0.47
N LYS A 162 10.37 -0.27 1.63
CA LYS A 162 9.88 -1.57 2.11
C LYS A 162 8.35 -1.59 2.23
N GLN A 163 7.79 -0.55 2.82
CA GLN A 163 6.34 -0.46 3.05
C GLN A 163 5.59 -0.20 1.75
N PHE A 164 6.16 0.59 0.82
CA PHE A 164 5.56 0.81 -0.48
C PHE A 164 5.56 -0.46 -1.35
N ARG A 165 6.61 -1.29 -1.31
CA ARG A 165 6.61 -2.60 -1.95
C ARG A 165 5.53 -3.52 -1.38
N ARG A 166 5.33 -3.53 -0.06
CA ARG A 166 4.21 -4.24 0.57
C ARG A 166 2.85 -3.73 0.10
N LEU A 167 2.70 -2.41 -0.06
CA LEU A 167 1.45 -1.84 -0.59
C LEU A 167 1.15 -2.35 -2.01
N LEU A 168 2.15 -2.44 -2.88
CA LEU A 168 1.98 -2.99 -4.23
C LEU A 168 1.63 -4.49 -4.18
N GLU A 169 2.26 -5.26 -3.28
CA GLU A 169 1.92 -6.66 -3.05
C GLU A 169 0.48 -6.83 -2.54
N VAL A 170 0.05 -6.02 -1.57
CA VAL A 170 -1.35 -5.98 -1.09
C VAL A 170 -2.30 -5.74 -2.25
N ARG A 171 -2.02 -4.77 -3.12
CA ARG A 171 -2.83 -4.51 -4.32
C ARG A 171 -2.85 -5.67 -5.30
N ARG A 172 -1.74 -6.36 -5.48
CA ARG A 172 -1.66 -7.55 -6.33
C ARG A 172 -2.56 -8.66 -5.80
N CYS A 173 -2.54 -8.89 -4.49
CA CYS A 173 -3.41 -9.86 -3.84
C CYS A 173 -4.88 -9.47 -3.93
N ASP A 174 -5.22 -8.22 -3.64
CA ASP A 174 -6.59 -7.68 -3.73
C ASP A 174 -7.16 -7.86 -5.14
N VAL A 175 -6.43 -7.41 -6.16
CA VAL A 175 -6.84 -7.56 -7.57
C VAL A 175 -7.02 -9.03 -7.96
N SER A 176 -6.21 -9.94 -7.42
CA SER A 176 -6.34 -11.38 -7.67
C SER A 176 -7.64 -11.98 -7.11
N GLY A 177 -8.24 -11.33 -6.11
CA GLY A 177 -9.55 -11.69 -5.55
C GLY A 177 -10.76 -11.08 -6.28
N GLN A 178 -10.55 -10.27 -7.32
CA GLN A 178 -11.59 -9.52 -8.01
C GLN A 178 -12.13 -10.28 -9.25
N ASN A 179 -12.90 -9.55 -10.09
CA ASN A 179 -13.48 -10.12 -11.31
C ASN A 179 -12.38 -10.57 -12.29
N PRO A 180 -12.32 -11.85 -12.68
CA PRO A 180 -11.31 -12.36 -13.63
C PRO A 180 -11.27 -11.60 -14.97
N ALA A 181 -12.39 -11.04 -15.41
CA ALA A 181 -12.45 -10.30 -16.67
C ALA A 181 -11.59 -9.02 -16.67
N CYS A 182 -11.32 -8.44 -15.49
CA CYS A 182 -10.51 -7.23 -15.33
C CYS A 182 -9.09 -7.53 -14.84
N LEU A 183 -8.78 -8.78 -14.51
CA LEU A 183 -7.57 -9.17 -13.81
C LEU A 183 -6.29 -8.82 -14.56
N ALA A 184 -6.21 -9.19 -15.85
CA ALA A 184 -4.98 -9.04 -16.64
C ALA A 184 -4.51 -7.58 -16.74
N GLU A 185 -5.43 -6.66 -17.03
CA GLU A 185 -5.11 -5.23 -17.14
C GLU A 185 -4.71 -4.62 -15.80
N ARG A 186 -5.41 -4.98 -14.72
CA ARG A 186 -5.14 -4.47 -13.38
C ARG A 186 -3.80 -4.97 -12.85
N LEU A 187 -3.45 -6.24 -13.07
CA LEU A 187 -2.13 -6.77 -12.73
C LEU A 187 -1.03 -6.10 -13.56
N ALA A 188 -1.25 -5.91 -14.87
CA ALA A 188 -0.28 -5.22 -15.73
C ALA A 188 0.00 -3.80 -15.22
N ARG A 189 -1.01 -3.08 -14.71
CA ARG A 189 -0.82 -1.77 -14.08
C ARG A 189 0.07 -1.85 -12.84
N ILE A 190 -0.12 -2.86 -11.99
CA ILE A 190 0.70 -3.04 -10.79
C ILE A 190 2.16 -3.33 -11.16
N TYR A 191 2.40 -4.21 -12.14
CA TYR A 191 3.76 -4.49 -12.63
C TYR A 191 4.45 -3.25 -13.23
N ARG A 192 3.69 -2.36 -13.91
CA ARG A 192 4.27 -1.08 -14.38
C ARG A 192 4.63 -0.14 -13.22
N LEU A 193 3.82 -0.13 -12.15
CA LEU A 193 4.15 0.64 -10.94
C LEU A 193 5.39 0.08 -10.23
N GLU A 194 5.54 -1.25 -10.15
CA GLU A 194 6.72 -1.91 -9.59
C GLU A 194 7.98 -1.58 -10.40
N ALA A 195 7.91 -1.71 -11.72
CA ALA A 195 9.03 -1.36 -12.60
C ALA A 195 9.43 0.12 -12.47
N LEU A 196 8.42 1.02 -12.38
CA LEU A 196 8.67 2.44 -12.19
C LEU A 196 9.26 2.74 -10.79
N LEU A 197 8.85 1.99 -9.76
CA LEU A 197 9.44 2.07 -8.43
C LEU A 197 10.92 1.67 -8.47
N ASP A 198 11.26 0.55 -9.12
CA ASP A 198 12.64 0.08 -9.26
C ASP A 198 13.51 1.13 -9.97
N GLU A 199 13.02 1.71 -11.07
CA GLU A 199 13.71 2.80 -11.76
C GLU A 199 13.94 4.03 -10.86
N VAL A 200 12.94 4.43 -10.07
CA VAL A 200 13.05 5.60 -9.19
C VAL A 200 14.03 5.33 -8.05
N VAL A 201 13.99 4.14 -7.44
CA VAL A 201 14.90 3.73 -6.37
C VAL A 201 16.35 3.68 -6.88
N GLU A 202 16.58 3.07 -8.05
CA GLU A 202 17.90 2.99 -8.66
C GLU A 202 18.47 4.39 -8.93
N GLN A 203 17.67 5.28 -9.52
CA GLN A 203 18.12 6.65 -9.81
C GLN A 203 18.36 7.47 -8.54
N THR A 204 17.54 7.31 -7.52
CA THR A 204 17.73 8.01 -6.23
C THR A 204 19.00 7.54 -5.52
N GLY A 205 19.35 6.26 -5.64
CA GLY A 205 20.59 5.71 -5.07
C GLY A 205 21.86 6.10 -5.85
N GLN A 206 21.74 6.51 -7.12
CA GLN A 206 22.87 6.82 -7.99
C GLN A 206 23.13 8.32 -8.14
N PHE A 207 22.13 9.20 -7.99
CA PHE A 207 22.25 10.64 -8.19
C PHE A 207 22.30 11.38 -6.86
N HIS A 208 23.40 12.10 -6.65
CA HIS A 208 23.62 12.90 -5.44
C HIS A 208 23.70 14.39 -5.78
N ILE A 209 23.53 15.26 -4.77
CA ILE A 209 23.70 16.72 -4.94
C ILE A 209 25.07 17.09 -5.58
N LYS A 210 26.12 16.31 -5.29
CA LYS A 210 27.46 16.50 -5.88
C LYS A 210 27.50 16.21 -7.39
N ASP A 211 26.53 15.49 -7.93
CA ASP A 211 26.45 15.11 -9.36
C ASP A 211 25.68 16.17 -10.19
N LEU A 212 25.15 17.22 -9.53
CA LEU A 212 24.61 18.39 -10.22
C LEU A 212 25.73 19.13 -10.98
N ASP A 213 25.40 19.63 -12.17
CA ASP A 213 26.32 20.47 -13.00
C ASP A 213 26.42 21.90 -12.44
N ILE A 214 26.05 22.11 -11.19
CA ILE A 214 26.27 23.32 -10.39
C ILE A 214 26.56 22.97 -8.93
N ASN A 215 27.11 23.93 -8.20
CA ASN A 215 27.40 23.79 -6.79
C ASN A 215 26.97 25.04 -6.00
N GLY A 216 27.24 25.05 -4.68
CA GLY A 216 26.86 26.18 -3.82
C GLY A 216 27.47 27.50 -4.19
N SER A 217 28.71 27.52 -4.75
CA SER A 217 29.36 28.75 -5.21
C SER A 217 28.65 29.36 -6.41
N ASP A 218 28.09 28.53 -7.28
CA ASP A 218 27.29 28.99 -8.43
C ASP A 218 26.00 29.67 -7.98
N LEU A 219 25.35 29.14 -6.94
CA LEU A 219 24.16 29.77 -6.36
C LEU A 219 24.47 31.12 -5.70
N ILE A 220 25.63 31.24 -5.03
CA ILE A 220 26.10 32.52 -4.47
C ILE A 220 26.30 33.55 -5.58
N GLN A 221 26.87 33.16 -6.72
CA GLN A 221 27.09 34.06 -7.87
C GLN A 221 25.79 34.64 -8.44
N ILE A 222 24.68 33.90 -8.36
CA ILE A 222 23.37 34.39 -8.81
C ILE A 222 22.54 35.08 -7.72
N GLY A 223 23.11 35.27 -6.50
CA GLY A 223 22.53 36.10 -5.45
C GLY A 223 22.03 35.36 -4.20
N TYR A 224 22.23 34.05 -4.09
CA TYR A 224 21.90 33.33 -2.84
C TYR A 224 22.84 33.73 -1.71
N THR A 225 22.30 33.94 -0.52
CA THR A 225 23.13 34.16 0.68
C THR A 225 23.69 32.86 1.22
N PRO A 226 24.96 32.82 1.66
CA PRO A 226 25.53 31.64 2.31
C PRO A 226 24.68 31.19 3.51
N GLY A 227 24.28 29.91 3.51
CA GLY A 227 23.45 29.36 4.58
C GLY A 227 22.66 28.11 4.13
N SER A 228 21.67 27.74 4.95
CA SER A 228 20.84 26.55 4.72
C SER A 228 20.03 26.58 3.41
N SER A 229 19.71 27.79 2.91
CA SER A 229 18.99 27.98 1.65
C SER A 229 19.74 27.39 0.44
N ILE A 230 21.08 27.42 0.42
CA ILE A 230 21.89 26.82 -0.64
C ILE A 230 21.70 25.30 -0.69
N GLY A 231 21.82 24.63 0.48
CA GLY A 231 21.64 23.18 0.57
C GLY A 231 20.23 22.75 0.17
N SER A 232 19.21 23.46 0.62
CA SER A 232 17.81 23.17 0.27
C SER A 232 17.52 23.40 -1.21
N THR A 233 18.11 24.42 -1.83
CA THR A 233 17.97 24.69 -3.27
C THR A 233 18.66 23.61 -4.09
N LEU A 234 19.89 23.22 -3.75
CA LEU A 234 20.59 22.13 -4.44
C LEU A 234 19.85 20.80 -4.32
N SER A 235 19.32 20.48 -3.13
CA SER A 235 18.48 19.29 -2.94
C SER A 235 17.25 19.31 -3.86
N LYS A 236 16.53 20.43 -3.88
CA LYS A 236 15.36 20.60 -4.72
C LYS A 236 15.66 20.52 -6.23
N LEU A 237 16.82 21.04 -6.67
CA LEU A 237 17.28 20.90 -8.04
C LEU A 237 17.62 19.44 -8.36
N ALA A 238 18.35 18.74 -7.46
CA ALA A 238 18.66 17.33 -7.61
C ALA A 238 17.38 16.50 -7.75
N ASP A 239 16.37 16.75 -6.93
CA ASP A 239 15.08 16.09 -7.00
C ASP A 239 14.42 16.28 -8.38
N GLN A 240 14.42 17.52 -8.91
CA GLN A 240 13.83 17.80 -10.22
C GLN A 240 14.59 17.19 -11.40
N VAL A 241 15.93 17.08 -11.29
CA VAL A 241 16.75 16.36 -12.28
C VAL A 241 16.41 14.88 -12.26
N VAL A 242 16.41 14.26 -11.10
CA VAL A 242 16.07 12.84 -10.95
C VAL A 242 14.60 12.56 -11.35
N GLU A 243 13.69 13.51 -11.14
CA GLU A 243 12.30 13.43 -11.63
C GLU A 243 12.16 13.55 -13.15
N GLY A 244 13.24 13.89 -13.85
CA GLY A 244 13.20 14.17 -15.29
C GLY A 244 12.40 15.43 -15.63
N VAL A 245 12.13 16.29 -14.65
CA VAL A 245 11.45 17.60 -14.85
C VAL A 245 12.38 18.57 -15.56
N MET A 246 13.69 18.44 -15.30
CA MET A 246 14.71 19.24 -15.96
C MET A 246 15.97 18.41 -16.25
N GLU A 247 16.73 18.87 -17.22
CA GLU A 247 18.03 18.28 -17.53
C GLU A 247 19.09 18.79 -16.53
N ASN A 248 20.06 17.91 -16.18
CA ASN A 248 21.24 18.29 -15.39
C ASN A 248 22.21 19.09 -16.27
N LYS A 249 21.86 20.33 -16.58
CA LYS A 249 22.66 21.28 -17.35
C LYS A 249 22.76 22.58 -16.58
N ARG A 250 23.97 23.11 -16.48
CA ARG A 250 24.30 24.32 -15.71
C ARG A 250 23.37 25.50 -15.98
N ASP A 251 23.13 25.83 -17.25
CA ASP A 251 22.29 26.94 -17.66
C ASP A 251 20.80 26.75 -17.25
N ILE A 252 20.30 25.51 -17.31
CA ILE A 252 18.93 25.15 -16.92
C ILE A 252 18.79 25.28 -15.40
N LEU A 253 19.73 24.69 -14.66
CA LEU A 253 19.71 24.66 -13.19
C LEU A 253 19.81 26.08 -12.60
N LEU A 254 20.74 26.92 -13.12
CA LEU A 254 20.90 28.30 -12.65
C LEU A 254 19.70 29.17 -12.98
N ARG A 255 19.09 28.99 -14.15
CA ARG A 255 17.87 29.71 -14.54
C ARG A 255 16.72 29.37 -13.61
N GLU A 256 16.55 28.12 -13.25
CA GLU A 256 15.47 27.72 -12.36
C GLU A 256 15.72 28.15 -10.91
N ALA A 257 16.95 28.02 -10.42
CA ALA A 257 17.34 28.56 -9.12
C ALA A 257 17.09 30.07 -9.04
N GLY A 258 17.45 30.82 -10.09
CA GLY A 258 17.20 32.27 -10.15
C GLY A 258 15.72 32.63 -10.11
N ARG A 259 14.84 31.83 -10.71
CA ARG A 259 13.37 32.01 -10.61
C ARG A 259 12.84 31.82 -9.18
N TRP A 260 13.43 30.91 -8.41
CA TRP A 260 13.01 30.69 -7.03
C TRP A 260 13.48 31.82 -6.11
N LEU A 261 14.69 32.35 -6.34
CA LEU A 261 15.21 33.48 -5.58
C LEU A 261 14.34 34.75 -5.67
N ILE A 262 13.67 34.96 -6.81
CA ILE A 262 12.80 36.12 -7.03
C ILE A 262 11.42 35.97 -6.37
N ARG A 263 11.04 34.75 -6.00
CA ARG A 263 9.73 34.43 -5.41
C ARG A 263 9.72 34.37 -3.88
N GLU A 264 10.89 34.38 -3.25
CA GLU A 264 11.09 34.52 -1.81
C GLU A 264 11.24 36.02 -1.45
#